data_f01138787dfb1b67c3da57ac603d3d7b
#
_entry.id   f01138787dfb1b67c3da57ac603d3d7b
#
_cell.length_a   1.000
_cell.length_b   1.000
_cell.length_c   1.000
_cell.angle_alpha   90.00
_cell.angle_beta   90.00
_cell.angle_gamma   90.00
#
_symmetry.space_group_name_H-M   'P 1'
#
loop_
_entity.id
_entity.type
_entity.pdbx_description
1 polymer ?
#
loop_
_entity_poly.entity_id
_entity_poly.type
_entity_poly.pdbx_seq_one_letter_code
_entity_poly.pdbx_strand_id
1 'polypeptide(L)'
;MACFATIGLLAQNEPILIPDVVDPAKLIPILPEPPAGWTAEKAEGSSDDVGGFKITNVHRDYRKGEGVDAPTAAISILDSVANPDYVEATMGAWNQGSETPEGYSKSVTIDGNPGFEAYDKDQKQASLWVMVAKRYFVEIELQKQDPKELQEWVKRVDLKKLAEIKK
;
A
#
# COMPACT_ATOMS: atom_id res chain seq x y z
N MET A 1 -55.25 4.87 37.90
CA MET A 1 -54.30 3.83 37.58
C MET A 1 -53.83 4.07 36.13
N ALA A 2 -52.65 4.63 35.96
CA ALA A 2 -52.09 4.90 34.62
C ALA A 2 -50.97 3.89 34.37
N CYS A 3 -51.14 3.02 33.34
CA CYS A 3 -50.12 2.10 32.89
C CYS A 3 -49.14 2.84 31.94
N PHE A 4 -47.93 3.01 32.38
CA PHE A 4 -46.82 3.42 31.50
C PHE A 4 -46.27 2.19 30.76
N ALA A 5 -46.48 2.13 29.47
CA ALA A 5 -45.84 1.16 28.59
C ALA A 5 -44.41 1.65 28.24
N THR A 6 -43.42 0.97 28.77
CA THR A 6 -42.02 1.18 28.43
C THR A 6 -41.76 0.54 27.07
N ILE A 7 -41.59 1.35 26.03
CA ILE A 7 -41.11 0.88 24.68
C ILE A 7 -39.61 0.72 24.80
N GLY A 8 -39.15 -0.51 24.95
CA GLY A 8 -37.73 -0.86 24.85
C GLY A 8 -37.26 -0.68 23.40
N LEU A 9 -36.41 0.32 23.15
CA LEU A 9 -35.69 0.47 21.90
C LEU A 9 -34.63 -0.65 21.84
N LEU A 10 -34.93 -1.70 21.09
CA LEU A 10 -33.91 -2.66 20.71
C LEU A 10 -33.04 -1.95 19.64
N ALA A 11 -31.86 -1.50 20.04
CA ALA A 11 -30.82 -1.11 19.11
C ALA A 11 -30.45 -2.37 18.33
N GLN A 12 -30.94 -2.47 17.10
CA GLN A 12 -30.48 -3.46 16.15
C GLN A 12 -29.05 -3.04 15.76
N ASN A 13 -28.05 -3.78 16.24
CA ASN A 13 -26.72 -3.72 15.67
C ASN A 13 -26.82 -4.25 14.23
N GLU A 14 -26.97 -3.37 13.28
CA GLU A 14 -26.82 -3.75 11.87
C GLU A 14 -25.40 -4.31 11.69
N PRO A 15 -25.24 -5.49 11.07
CA PRO A 15 -23.91 -6.03 10.81
C PRO A 15 -23.16 -5.04 9.91
N ILE A 16 -21.99 -4.58 10.38
CA ILE A 16 -21.09 -3.78 9.57
C ILE A 16 -20.65 -4.67 8.43
N LEU A 17 -21.16 -4.41 7.23
CA LEU A 17 -20.71 -5.09 6.02
C LEU A 17 -19.28 -4.63 5.72
N ILE A 18 -18.29 -5.44 6.14
CA ILE A 18 -16.90 -5.23 5.75
C ILE A 18 -16.81 -5.50 4.24
N PRO A 19 -16.39 -4.52 3.43
CA PRO A 19 -16.24 -4.73 2.00
C PRO A 19 -15.26 -5.87 1.73
N ASP A 20 -15.55 -6.68 0.73
CA ASP A 20 -14.67 -7.77 0.31
C ASP A 20 -13.46 -7.24 -0.45
N VAL A 21 -12.34 -7.94 -0.37
CA VAL A 21 -11.11 -7.58 -1.10
C VAL A 21 -11.26 -7.82 -2.61
N VAL A 22 -10.44 -7.12 -3.38
CA VAL A 22 -10.41 -7.22 -4.84
C VAL A 22 -9.62 -8.47 -5.26
N ASP A 23 -10.08 -9.14 -6.31
CA ASP A 23 -9.34 -10.24 -6.92
C ASP A 23 -7.95 -9.78 -7.43
N PRO A 24 -6.86 -10.52 -7.17
CA PRO A 24 -5.51 -10.19 -7.65
C PRO A 24 -5.45 -9.88 -9.15
N ALA A 25 -6.23 -10.58 -9.98
CA ALA A 25 -6.28 -10.37 -11.42
C ALA A 25 -6.70 -8.94 -11.83
N LYS A 26 -7.41 -8.21 -10.96
CA LYS A 26 -7.75 -6.80 -11.19
C LYS A 26 -6.65 -5.83 -10.77
N LEU A 27 -5.78 -6.22 -9.82
CA LEU A 27 -4.69 -5.39 -9.31
C LEU A 27 -3.39 -5.59 -10.09
N ILE A 28 -3.09 -6.79 -10.57
CA ILE A 28 -1.88 -7.10 -11.36
C ILE A 28 -1.68 -6.10 -12.53
N PRO A 29 -2.70 -5.70 -13.31
CA PRO A 29 -2.54 -4.74 -14.40
C PRO A 29 -2.18 -3.30 -13.97
N ILE A 30 -2.16 -3.01 -12.67
CA ILE A 30 -1.71 -1.72 -12.11
C ILE A 30 -0.19 -1.70 -11.92
N LEU A 31 0.44 -2.88 -11.76
CA LEU A 31 1.89 -3.00 -11.65
C LEU A 31 2.53 -2.63 -13.01
N PRO A 32 3.45 -1.65 -13.03
CA PRO A 32 3.95 -1.09 -14.29
C PRO A 32 4.83 -2.06 -15.07
N GLU A 33 4.91 -1.86 -16.38
CA GLU A 33 5.94 -2.49 -17.19
C GLU A 33 7.33 -1.91 -16.86
N PRO A 34 8.41 -2.71 -17.02
CA PRO A 34 9.76 -2.25 -16.69
C PRO A 34 10.17 -1.06 -17.57
N PRO A 35 10.83 -0.04 -16.98
CA PRO A 35 11.39 1.05 -17.77
C PRO A 35 12.54 0.58 -18.67
N ALA A 36 12.94 1.43 -19.63
CA ALA A 36 14.04 1.13 -20.52
C ALA A 36 15.32 0.75 -19.76
N GLY A 37 15.94 -0.36 -20.13
CA GLY A 37 17.14 -0.89 -19.49
C GLY A 37 16.89 -1.69 -18.20
N TRP A 38 15.63 -1.90 -17.83
CA TRP A 38 15.21 -2.77 -16.73
C TRP A 38 14.54 -4.02 -17.26
N THR A 39 14.65 -5.10 -16.51
CA THR A 39 13.85 -6.33 -16.65
C THR A 39 12.90 -6.43 -15.48
N ALA A 40 11.81 -7.16 -15.66
CA ALA A 40 10.88 -7.44 -14.59
C ALA A 40 10.56 -8.94 -14.52
N GLU A 41 10.33 -9.43 -13.32
CA GLU A 41 9.75 -10.74 -13.12
C GLU A 41 8.26 -10.73 -13.47
N LYS A 42 7.67 -11.92 -13.54
CA LYS A 42 6.23 -12.04 -13.72
C LYS A 42 5.53 -11.49 -12.47
N ALA A 43 4.55 -10.63 -12.69
CA ALA A 43 3.72 -10.16 -11.59
C ALA A 43 2.97 -11.34 -10.95
N GLU A 44 2.96 -11.38 -9.63
CA GLU A 44 2.29 -12.40 -8.82
C GLU A 44 1.26 -11.76 -7.90
N GLY A 45 0.29 -12.55 -7.46
CA GLY A 45 -0.73 -12.09 -6.53
C GLY A 45 -1.44 -13.24 -5.84
N SER A 46 -1.83 -13.00 -4.58
CA SER A 46 -2.60 -13.91 -3.75
C SER A 46 -3.70 -13.17 -3.00
N SER A 47 -4.70 -13.94 -2.57
CA SER A 47 -5.67 -13.50 -1.58
C SER A 47 -5.65 -14.50 -0.44
N ASP A 48 -5.45 -13.99 0.77
CA ASP A 48 -5.27 -14.80 1.97
C ASP A 48 -6.23 -14.35 3.08
N ASP A 49 -6.54 -15.26 4.00
CA ASP A 49 -7.23 -14.95 5.25
C ASP A 49 -6.18 -14.89 6.37
N VAL A 50 -6.01 -13.71 6.94
CA VAL A 50 -5.06 -13.46 8.03
C VAL A 50 -5.84 -13.06 9.28
N GLY A 51 -6.03 -14.01 10.20
CA GLY A 51 -6.70 -13.74 11.47
C GLY A 51 -8.18 -13.33 11.33
N GLY A 52 -8.88 -13.86 10.30
CA GLY A 52 -10.29 -13.54 10.02
C GLY A 52 -10.48 -12.30 9.12
N PHE A 53 -9.38 -11.69 8.65
CA PHE A 53 -9.41 -10.61 7.67
C PHE A 53 -8.89 -11.11 6.34
N LYS A 54 -9.66 -10.88 5.29
CA LYS A 54 -9.18 -11.13 3.92
C LYS A 54 -8.28 -9.98 3.48
N ILE A 55 -7.16 -10.34 2.89
CA ILE A 55 -6.25 -9.40 2.22
C ILE A 55 -5.98 -9.90 0.81
N THR A 56 -5.73 -8.99 -0.10
CA THR A 56 -5.19 -9.32 -1.43
C THR A 56 -3.88 -8.56 -1.60
N ASN A 57 -2.84 -9.27 -1.99
CA ASN A 57 -1.54 -8.69 -2.30
C ASN A 57 -1.13 -9.05 -3.73
N VAL A 58 -0.59 -8.08 -4.45
CA VAL A 58 0.09 -8.30 -5.73
C VAL A 58 1.45 -7.63 -5.70
N HIS A 59 2.46 -8.24 -6.34
CA HIS A 59 3.80 -7.67 -6.39
C HIS A 59 4.50 -7.98 -7.70
N ARG A 60 5.53 -7.19 -7.99
CA ARG A 60 6.43 -7.38 -9.13
C ARG A 60 7.82 -6.84 -8.81
N ASP A 61 8.84 -7.63 -9.10
CA ASP A 61 10.23 -7.27 -8.94
C ASP A 61 10.85 -6.82 -10.25
N TYR A 62 11.78 -5.88 -10.14
CA TYR A 62 12.46 -5.25 -11.26
C TYR A 62 13.97 -5.21 -10.99
N ARG A 63 14.77 -5.37 -12.04
CA ARG A 63 16.23 -5.34 -11.95
C ARG A 63 16.85 -4.61 -13.13
N LYS A 64 17.89 -3.82 -12.88
CA LYS A 64 18.66 -3.12 -13.90
C LYS A 64 20.00 -3.79 -14.11
N GLY A 65 20.12 -4.59 -15.19
CA GLY A 65 21.34 -5.34 -15.50
C GLY A 65 21.49 -6.63 -14.69
N GLU A 66 22.69 -7.22 -14.74
CA GLU A 66 23.02 -8.50 -14.14
C GLU A 66 23.99 -8.31 -12.96
N GLY A 67 24.05 -9.32 -12.08
CA GLY A 67 24.99 -9.36 -10.96
C GLY A 67 24.36 -9.00 -9.61
N VAL A 68 25.05 -9.35 -8.52
CA VAL A 68 24.60 -9.20 -7.13
C VAL A 68 24.47 -7.75 -6.68
N ASP A 69 25.18 -6.85 -7.37
CA ASP A 69 25.17 -5.42 -7.06
C ASP A 69 24.25 -4.60 -7.98
N ALA A 70 23.48 -5.27 -8.85
CA ALA A 70 22.55 -4.60 -9.73
C ALA A 70 21.46 -3.85 -8.93
N PRO A 71 21.10 -2.62 -9.32
CA PRO A 71 19.96 -1.94 -8.75
C PRO A 71 18.66 -2.73 -8.91
N THR A 72 17.84 -2.76 -7.87
CA THR A 72 16.53 -3.42 -7.89
C THR A 72 15.44 -2.46 -7.46
N ALA A 73 14.22 -2.76 -7.88
CA ALA A 73 13.00 -2.17 -7.40
C ALA A 73 11.95 -3.26 -7.18
N ALA A 74 11.11 -3.09 -6.18
CA ALA A 74 9.94 -3.92 -5.96
C ALA A 74 8.72 -3.03 -5.81
N ILE A 75 7.60 -3.43 -6.40
CA ILE A 75 6.32 -2.72 -6.22
C ILE A 75 5.29 -3.73 -5.75
N SER A 76 4.64 -3.43 -4.65
CA SER A 76 3.50 -4.21 -4.15
C SER A 76 2.26 -3.34 -3.95
N ILE A 77 1.10 -3.95 -4.08
CA ILE A 77 -0.20 -3.34 -3.81
C ILE A 77 -0.98 -4.28 -2.90
N LEU A 78 -1.30 -3.80 -1.71
CA LEU A 78 -2.10 -4.51 -0.72
C LEU A 78 -3.50 -3.90 -0.66
N ASP A 79 -4.53 -4.70 -0.90
CA ASP A 79 -5.92 -4.36 -0.57
C ASP A 79 -6.20 -4.76 0.88
N SER A 80 -6.35 -3.77 1.75
CA SER A 80 -6.55 -3.93 3.20
C SER A 80 -7.91 -3.44 3.67
N VAL A 81 -8.87 -3.24 2.77
CA VAL A 81 -10.18 -2.69 3.12
C VAL A 81 -10.94 -3.50 4.18
N ALA A 82 -10.61 -4.76 4.32
CA ALA A 82 -11.20 -5.63 5.33
C ALA A 82 -10.63 -5.39 6.76
N ASN A 83 -9.62 -4.54 6.90
CA ASN A 83 -9.00 -4.21 8.19
C ASN A 83 -8.83 -2.68 8.36
N PRO A 84 -9.90 -1.92 8.62
CA PRO A 84 -9.83 -0.47 8.76
C PRO A 84 -8.96 -0.01 9.95
N ASP A 85 -8.92 -0.76 11.05
CA ASP A 85 -8.09 -0.42 12.21
C ASP A 85 -6.60 -0.48 11.87
N TYR A 86 -6.19 -1.44 11.04
CA TYR A 86 -4.83 -1.53 10.54
C TYR A 86 -4.47 -0.32 9.66
N VAL A 87 -5.39 0.10 8.79
CA VAL A 87 -5.23 1.28 7.93
C VAL A 87 -5.05 2.54 8.78
N GLU A 88 -5.91 2.76 9.78
CA GLU A 88 -5.82 3.93 10.67
C GLU A 88 -4.53 3.94 11.49
N ALA A 89 -4.15 2.81 12.09
CA ALA A 89 -2.93 2.69 12.87
C ALA A 89 -1.67 2.98 12.03
N THR A 90 -1.61 2.45 10.81
CA THR A 90 -0.48 2.67 9.89
C THR A 90 -0.38 4.13 9.48
N MET A 91 -1.49 4.75 9.09
CA MET A 91 -1.52 6.17 8.72
C MET A 91 -1.18 7.08 9.91
N GLY A 92 -1.58 6.70 11.13
CA GLY A 92 -1.21 7.40 12.36
C GLY A 92 0.30 7.38 12.63
N ALA A 93 0.97 6.26 12.36
CA ALA A 93 2.42 6.13 12.50
C ALA A 93 3.19 7.01 11.50
N TRP A 94 2.64 7.30 10.32
CA TRP A 94 3.27 8.14 9.31
C TRP A 94 3.40 9.62 9.68
N ASN A 95 2.77 10.05 10.76
CA ASN A 95 2.93 11.43 11.27
C ASN A 95 4.25 11.66 12.00
N GLN A 96 5.06 10.63 12.20
CA GLN A 96 6.34 10.69 12.91
C GLN A 96 7.49 10.51 11.92
N GLY A 97 8.08 11.64 11.49
CA GLY A 97 9.31 11.64 10.72
C GLY A 97 10.56 11.66 11.62
N SER A 98 11.69 11.22 11.09
CA SER A 98 12.99 11.30 11.72
C SER A 98 14.08 11.61 10.70
N GLU A 99 15.16 12.25 11.15
CA GLU A 99 16.36 12.45 10.35
C GLU A 99 17.59 12.18 11.22
N THR A 100 18.45 11.30 10.73
CA THR A 100 19.69 10.89 11.39
C THR A 100 20.85 10.85 10.38
N PRO A 101 22.11 10.75 10.82
CA PRO A 101 23.22 10.56 9.89
C PRO A 101 23.06 9.33 8.98
N GLU A 102 22.39 8.28 9.48
CA GLU A 102 22.20 6.99 8.81
C GLU A 102 21.03 7.01 7.82
N GLY A 103 20.12 7.99 7.90
CA GLY A 103 18.98 8.06 7.00
C GLY A 103 17.89 9.02 7.43
N TYR A 104 16.72 8.89 6.81
CA TYR A 104 15.56 9.69 7.15
C TYR A 104 14.25 8.92 6.96
N SER A 105 13.22 9.40 7.62
CA SER A 105 11.83 9.07 7.30
C SER A 105 10.96 10.31 7.40
N LYS A 106 9.96 10.43 6.53
CA LYS A 106 9.10 11.63 6.47
C LYS A 106 7.74 11.33 5.86
N SER A 107 6.73 12.07 6.31
CA SER A 107 5.43 12.11 5.63
C SER A 107 5.56 12.80 4.28
N VAL A 108 4.86 12.28 3.28
CA VAL A 108 4.80 12.84 1.93
C VAL A 108 3.35 12.83 1.42
N THR A 109 3.11 13.57 0.34
CA THR A 109 1.82 13.52 -0.38
C THR A 109 2.11 13.25 -1.85
N ILE A 110 1.52 12.19 -2.40
CA ILE A 110 1.69 11.77 -3.78
C ILE A 110 0.33 11.83 -4.50
N ASP A 111 0.19 12.75 -5.45
CA ASP A 111 -1.07 12.97 -6.19
C ASP A 111 -2.29 13.12 -5.27
N GLY A 112 -2.12 13.82 -4.14
CA GLY A 112 -3.18 14.02 -3.14
C GLY A 112 -3.39 12.86 -2.17
N ASN A 113 -2.67 11.74 -2.33
CA ASN A 113 -2.72 10.60 -1.42
C ASN A 113 -1.66 10.72 -0.33
N PRO A 114 -1.98 10.44 0.95
CA PRO A 114 -0.99 10.43 2.01
C PRO A 114 0.01 9.29 1.81
N GLY A 115 1.26 9.54 2.15
CA GLY A 115 2.33 8.57 2.05
C GLY A 115 3.43 8.80 3.07
N PHE A 116 4.37 7.89 3.09
CA PHE A 116 5.54 7.91 3.95
C PHE A 116 6.75 7.43 3.17
N GLU A 117 7.84 8.18 3.26
CA GLU A 117 9.11 7.89 2.60
C GLU A 117 10.18 7.64 3.64
N ALA A 118 10.99 6.61 3.45
CA ALA A 118 12.14 6.31 4.29
C ALA A 118 13.36 5.97 3.43
N TYR A 119 14.54 6.30 3.94
CA TYR A 119 15.82 5.96 3.34
C TYR A 119 16.84 5.55 4.38
N ASP A 120 17.45 4.38 4.17
CA ASP A 120 18.58 3.85 4.93
C ASP A 120 19.83 3.95 4.05
N LYS A 121 20.83 4.74 4.50
CA LYS A 121 22.08 4.99 3.77
C LYS A 121 23.02 3.79 3.80
N ASP A 122 23.03 3.05 4.90
CA ASP A 122 23.93 1.92 5.10
C ASP A 122 23.50 0.75 4.21
N GLN A 123 22.21 0.51 4.14
CA GLN A 123 21.62 -0.52 3.28
C GLN A 123 21.42 -0.05 1.83
N LYS A 124 21.51 1.28 1.58
CA LYS A 124 21.15 1.91 0.30
C LYS A 124 19.75 1.51 -0.14
N GLN A 125 18.83 1.49 0.80
CA GLN A 125 17.44 1.11 0.61
C GLN A 125 16.56 2.33 0.78
N ALA A 126 15.70 2.59 -0.19
CA ALA A 126 14.68 3.62 -0.14
C ALA A 126 13.30 2.97 -0.26
N SER A 127 12.35 3.42 0.56
CA SER A 127 10.98 2.89 0.55
C SER A 127 9.97 4.03 0.53
N LEU A 128 8.90 3.84 -0.24
CA LEU A 128 7.77 4.74 -0.31
C LEU A 128 6.49 3.95 -0.14
N TRP A 129 5.66 4.35 0.82
CA TRP A 129 4.32 3.83 1.02
C TRP A 129 3.30 4.91 0.67
N VAL A 130 2.26 4.57 -0.07
CA VAL A 130 1.16 5.47 -0.43
C VAL A 130 -0.17 4.81 -0.14
N MET A 131 -1.04 5.51 0.61
CA MET A 131 -2.40 5.05 0.89
C MET A 131 -3.36 5.62 -0.15
N VAL A 132 -3.91 4.77 -1.00
CA VAL A 132 -4.83 5.15 -2.07
C VAL A 132 -6.27 4.81 -1.68
N ALA A 133 -7.15 5.80 -1.75
CA ALA A 133 -8.59 5.68 -1.47
C ALA A 133 -8.91 5.10 -0.08
N LYS A 134 -8.03 5.24 0.93
CA LYS A 134 -8.12 4.64 2.27
C LYS A 134 -8.33 3.12 2.21
N ARG A 135 -7.76 2.49 1.19
CA ARG A 135 -7.98 1.07 0.91
C ARG A 135 -6.72 0.35 0.49
N TYR A 136 -5.99 0.92 -0.47
CA TYR A 136 -4.83 0.26 -1.06
C TYR A 136 -3.55 0.83 -0.49
N PHE A 137 -2.67 -0.03 0.02
CA PHE A 137 -1.29 0.32 0.29
C PHE A 137 -0.46 0.00 -0.95
N VAL A 138 0.14 1.03 -1.54
CA VAL A 138 1.16 0.86 -2.56
C VAL A 138 2.51 1.02 -1.89
N GLU A 139 3.36 0.03 -1.99
CA GLU A 139 4.74 0.05 -1.52
C GLU A 139 5.69 0.00 -2.71
N ILE A 140 6.68 0.86 -2.69
CA ILE A 140 7.79 0.87 -3.64
C ILE A 140 9.08 0.79 -2.82
N GLU A 141 9.86 -0.24 -3.05
CA GLU A 141 11.17 -0.43 -2.44
C GLU A 141 12.25 -0.36 -3.52
N LEU A 142 13.30 0.42 -3.26
CA LEU A 142 14.46 0.55 -4.13
C LEU A 142 15.70 0.12 -3.38
N GLN A 143 16.54 -0.67 -4.03
CA GLN A 143 17.85 -1.00 -3.51
C GLN A 143 18.95 -0.54 -4.44
N LYS A 144 20.03 0.03 -3.86
CA LYS A 144 21.22 0.52 -4.58
C LYS A 144 20.88 1.60 -5.64
N GLN A 145 19.89 2.44 -5.33
CA GLN A 145 19.46 3.58 -6.13
C GLN A 145 19.45 4.87 -5.30
N ASP A 146 19.44 6.03 -5.97
CA ASP A 146 19.18 7.31 -5.31
C ASP A 146 17.71 7.31 -4.80
N PRO A 147 17.43 7.71 -3.56
CA PRO A 147 16.06 7.76 -3.05
C PRO A 147 15.14 8.68 -3.88
N LYS A 148 15.69 9.63 -4.64
CA LYS A 148 14.91 10.47 -5.57
C LYS A 148 14.22 9.66 -6.66
N GLU A 149 14.74 8.50 -7.01
CA GLU A 149 14.13 7.61 -7.99
C GLU A 149 12.77 7.07 -7.55
N LEU A 150 12.44 7.10 -6.24
CA LEU A 150 11.10 6.77 -5.75
C LEU A 150 10.00 7.57 -6.48
N GLN A 151 10.27 8.86 -6.76
CA GLN A 151 9.34 9.73 -7.48
C GLN A 151 9.12 9.29 -8.93
N GLU A 152 10.16 8.76 -9.58
CA GLU A 152 10.06 8.26 -10.96
C GLU A 152 9.34 6.91 -11.00
N TRP A 153 9.54 6.08 -9.98
CA TRP A 153 8.84 4.79 -9.87
C TRP A 153 7.35 4.96 -9.56
N VAL A 154 6.98 5.84 -8.61
CA VAL A 154 5.56 6.03 -8.25
C VAL A 154 4.74 6.62 -9.40
N LYS A 155 5.32 7.47 -10.24
CA LYS A 155 4.65 8.01 -11.44
C LYS A 155 4.25 6.92 -12.45
N ARG A 156 4.87 5.74 -12.39
CA ARG A 156 4.54 4.60 -13.26
C ARG A 156 3.33 3.82 -12.79
N VAL A 157 2.96 3.96 -11.52
CA VAL A 157 1.77 3.34 -10.95
C VAL A 157 0.57 4.25 -11.18
N ASP A 158 -0.45 3.76 -11.86
CA ASP A 158 -1.67 4.54 -12.08
C ASP A 158 -2.55 4.54 -10.81
N LEU A 159 -2.20 5.46 -9.88
CA LEU A 159 -2.89 5.61 -8.59
C LEU A 159 -4.37 6.02 -8.77
N LYS A 160 -4.70 6.74 -9.86
CA LYS A 160 -6.09 7.13 -10.16
C LYS A 160 -6.91 5.92 -10.57
N LYS A 161 -6.39 5.13 -11.49
CA LYS A 161 -7.04 3.87 -11.90
C LYS A 161 -7.18 2.91 -10.73
N LEU A 162 -6.15 2.81 -9.86
CA LEU A 162 -6.21 1.99 -8.64
C LEU A 162 -7.35 2.44 -7.72
N ALA A 163 -7.52 3.75 -7.51
CA ALA A 163 -8.60 4.29 -6.67
C ALA A 163 -10.01 3.96 -7.19
N GLU A 164 -10.17 3.72 -8.49
CA GLU A 164 -11.44 3.39 -9.13
C GLU A 164 -11.79 1.89 -9.08
N ILE A 165 -10.80 1.03 -8.80
CA ILE A 165 -11.02 -0.41 -8.74
C ILE A 165 -11.92 -0.74 -7.54
N LYS A 166 -13.01 -1.40 -7.83
CA LYS A 166 -13.98 -1.93 -6.86
C LYS A 166 -14.18 -3.41 -7.12
N LYS A 167 -14.77 -4.08 -6.15
CA LYS A 167 -15.12 -5.49 -6.29
C LYS A 167 -15.97 -5.76 -7.53
#